data_6c74d9e6e79d0fee7e21a30558df3cf8
#
_entry.id   6c74d9e6e79d0fee7e21a30558df3cf8
#
_cell.length_a   1.000
_cell.length_b   1.000
_cell.length_c   1.000
_cell.angle_alpha   90.00
_cell.angle_beta   90.00
_cell.angle_gamma   90.00
#
_symmetry.space_group_name_H-M   'P 1'
#
loop_
_entity.id
_entity.type
_entity.pdbx_description
1 polymer ?
#
loop_
_entity_poly.entity_id
_entity_poly.type
_entity_poly.pdbx_seq_one_letter_code
_entity_poly.pdbx_strand_id
1 'polypeptide(L)'
;RDLALATAQFWAATPSAPLHWDRASEEGWRKVPSLAAGLPHFASGFMRNWGRDTFIALRGCLLITNRFAEARDTLLVYASVVRHGLCPNLLDAARQPRYNARDATWFFLQAIQDYVEMSPEGLTFMSQTVVLKWPVRDWDPDLVHLEPKTVADLIHLILQAHAKGISFRERNAGPGLDAQMTDKGFDVKVRLEEGTGLIYGGNEWNCGTWMDKMGSSSKAGNKGRPATPRDGAAVEIVGLLKSTLRWVAGLDRGAFPHAAVTTSSGAELSYKEWDARLQHNFERLFWVAPDEKAPTPLRNFYKDIVGATRNWQDYQLRPNFPIAMAVAPELFSPQNARQALALAADRLVGPLGMCTLDPFEAEYRGDYRNDDDSADKSVAHGWNYHQGPEWVWPLGFFLKAWHHFYGKDEGGSSAGRRDVFPWLLKHRSMLHNSAWRSLPELTNSTGSVCSHACPAQAWSVATLLDALHSLEADEALE
;
A
#
# COMPACT_ATOMS: atom_id res chain seq x y z
N ARG A 1 -8.08 -9.84 20.91
CA ARG A 1 -7.65 -9.03 22.06
C ARG A 1 -6.15 -8.71 22.01
N ASP A 2 -5.26 -9.73 21.89
CA ASP A 2 -3.81 -9.53 21.94
C ASP A 2 -3.28 -8.66 20.80
N LEU A 3 -3.79 -8.83 19.57
CA LEU A 3 -3.49 -7.94 18.44
C LEU A 3 -3.95 -6.50 18.70
N ALA A 4 -5.15 -6.30 19.26
CA ALA A 4 -5.63 -4.95 19.58
C ALA A 4 -4.76 -4.27 20.65
N LEU A 5 -4.27 -5.02 21.64
CA LEU A 5 -3.32 -4.49 22.61
C LEU A 5 -1.96 -4.14 21.97
N ALA A 6 -1.48 -4.98 21.03
CA ALA A 6 -0.24 -4.73 20.33
C ALA A 6 -0.25 -3.45 19.49
N THR A 7 -1.43 -2.98 19.02
CA THR A 7 -1.51 -1.72 18.23
C THR A 7 -1.13 -0.49 19.05
N ALA A 8 -1.33 -0.52 20.38
CA ALA A 8 -1.13 0.64 21.24
C ALA A 8 0.33 1.14 21.28
N GLN A 9 1.31 0.24 21.04
CA GLN A 9 2.72 0.60 21.11
C GLN A 9 3.19 1.46 19.92
N PHE A 10 2.49 1.45 18.78
CA PHE A 10 2.91 2.17 17.57
C PHE A 10 2.45 3.63 17.57
N TRP A 11 1.39 3.96 18.32
CA TRP A 11 0.87 5.31 18.38
C TRP A 11 1.62 6.18 19.37
N ALA A 12 1.91 7.40 18.98
CA ALA A 12 2.41 8.45 19.87
C ALA A 12 2.07 9.84 19.32
N ALA A 13 1.94 10.82 20.21
CA ALA A 13 1.93 12.21 19.85
C ALA A 13 3.39 12.74 19.83
N THR A 14 3.91 13.05 18.66
CA THR A 14 5.28 13.50 18.45
C THR A 14 5.34 14.97 18.04
N PRO A 15 6.43 15.71 18.35
CA PRO A 15 6.61 17.06 17.82
C PRO A 15 6.64 17.01 16.30
N SER A 16 5.79 17.81 15.68
CA SER A 16 5.69 17.96 14.23
C SER A 16 5.99 19.39 13.82
N ALA A 17 6.33 19.62 12.56
CA ALA A 17 6.32 20.97 12.01
C ALA A 17 4.91 21.57 12.16
N PRO A 18 4.76 22.87 12.45
CA PRO A 18 3.45 23.48 12.62
C PRO A 18 2.62 23.29 11.35
N LEU A 19 1.47 22.67 11.52
CA LEU A 19 0.50 22.50 10.46
C LEU A 19 -0.29 23.81 10.33
N HIS A 20 -0.48 24.32 9.12
CA HIS A 20 -0.98 25.66 8.90
C HIS A 20 -2.42 25.94 9.31
N TRP A 21 -3.23 24.92 9.59
CA TRP A 21 -4.57 25.14 10.15
C TRP A 21 -4.53 25.65 11.61
N ASP A 22 -3.36 25.59 12.26
CA ASP A 22 -3.20 25.86 13.68
C ASP A 22 -2.49 27.19 13.97
N ARG A 23 -2.73 28.22 13.14
CA ARG A 23 -2.21 29.59 13.37
C ARG A 23 -2.70 30.24 14.66
N ALA A 24 -3.62 29.60 15.39
CA ALA A 24 -4.18 30.15 16.61
C ALA A 24 -3.33 29.88 17.87
N SER A 25 -2.33 28.99 17.83
CA SER A 25 -1.43 28.76 18.96
C SER A 25 -0.07 29.39 18.67
N GLU A 26 0.20 30.52 19.29
CA GLU A 26 1.53 31.17 19.35
C GLU A 26 2.56 30.33 20.12
N GLU A 27 2.15 29.22 20.72
CA GLU A 27 3.02 28.28 21.43
C GLU A 27 3.53 27.22 20.47
N GLY A 28 4.82 27.29 20.15
CA GLY A 28 5.62 26.40 19.32
C GLY A 28 5.17 24.93 19.22
N TRP A 29 5.72 24.16 18.39
CA TRP A 29 5.63 22.71 18.15
C TRP A 29 4.42 21.96 18.78
N ARG A 30 3.33 21.85 18.08
CA ARG A 30 2.22 20.98 18.49
C ARG A 30 2.63 19.51 18.36
N LYS A 31 2.22 18.70 19.34
CA LYS A 31 2.32 17.25 19.25
C LYS A 31 1.20 16.74 18.34
N VAL A 32 1.57 16.05 17.27
CA VAL A 32 0.64 15.47 16.32
C VAL A 32 0.65 13.96 16.48
N PRO A 33 -0.53 13.30 16.48
CA PRO A 33 -0.59 11.85 16.50
C PRO A 33 0.11 11.27 15.26
N SER A 34 0.86 10.22 15.46
CA SER A 34 1.55 9.52 14.38
C SER A 34 1.69 8.04 14.71
N LEU A 35 1.63 7.20 13.70
CA LEU A 35 1.99 5.79 13.79
C LEU A 35 3.48 5.61 13.46
N ALA A 36 4.22 4.96 14.35
CA ALA A 36 5.52 4.41 13.97
C ALA A 36 5.28 3.25 13.02
N ALA A 37 5.99 3.20 11.88
CA ALA A 37 5.88 2.06 10.98
C ALA A 37 6.30 0.76 11.67
N GLY A 38 7.30 0.83 12.57
CA GLY A 38 7.72 -0.30 13.37
C GLY A 38 8.70 0.06 14.49
N LEU A 39 8.93 -0.87 15.40
CA LEU A 39 9.77 -0.69 16.60
C LEU A 39 10.86 -1.77 16.65
N PRO A 40 12.11 -1.41 16.98
CA PRO A 40 12.62 -0.06 17.21
C PRO A 40 13.09 0.66 15.95
N HIS A 41 13.19 -0.01 14.79
CA HIS A 41 13.86 0.51 13.58
C HIS A 41 13.20 1.79 13.04
N PHE A 42 11.89 1.91 13.19
CA PHE A 42 11.08 3.02 12.66
C PHE A 42 10.38 3.80 13.78
N ALA A 43 11.06 3.97 14.94
CA ALA A 43 10.43 4.56 16.11
C ALA A 43 10.42 6.09 16.14
N SER A 44 11.42 6.73 15.53
CA SER A 44 11.66 8.16 15.70
C SER A 44 12.32 8.80 14.48
N GLY A 45 12.39 10.15 14.48
CA GLY A 45 13.02 10.94 13.43
C GLY A 45 12.35 10.74 12.07
N PHE A 46 13.14 10.91 11.01
CA PHE A 46 12.65 10.80 9.62
C PHE A 46 12.16 9.37 9.28
N MET A 47 12.63 8.35 9.99
CA MET A 47 12.24 6.96 9.78
C MET A 47 10.87 6.60 10.39
N ARG A 48 10.23 7.48 11.18
CA ARG A 48 9.00 7.12 11.89
C ARG A 48 7.75 7.09 11.00
N ASN A 49 7.58 8.10 10.17
CA ASN A 49 6.33 8.33 9.45
C ASN A 49 6.46 7.91 7.99
N TRP A 50 5.94 6.73 7.69
CA TRP A 50 5.81 6.21 6.34
C TRP A 50 4.33 6.20 5.95
N GLY A 51 3.98 6.91 4.88
CA GLY A 51 2.59 7.08 4.47
C GLY A 51 1.90 5.77 4.12
N ARG A 52 2.52 4.97 3.27
CA ARG A 52 2.00 3.64 2.92
C ARG A 52 1.73 2.78 4.15
N ASP A 53 2.72 2.66 5.03
CA ASP A 53 2.63 1.89 6.27
C ASP A 53 1.52 2.40 7.17
N THR A 54 1.46 3.73 7.31
CA THR A 54 0.41 4.41 8.10
C THR A 54 -0.98 4.07 7.57
N PHE A 55 -1.22 4.18 6.26
CA PHE A 55 -2.56 3.97 5.68
C PHE A 55 -2.97 2.49 5.68
N ILE A 56 -2.05 1.57 5.42
CA ILE A 56 -2.30 0.13 5.55
C ILE A 56 -2.62 -0.23 7.02
N ALA A 57 -1.91 0.39 7.97
CA ALA A 57 -2.11 0.13 9.39
C ALA A 57 -3.31 0.88 10.01
N LEU A 58 -3.78 1.97 9.40
CA LEU A 58 -4.75 2.89 10.01
C LEU A 58 -6.05 2.18 10.42
N ARG A 59 -6.61 1.35 9.53
CA ARG A 59 -7.87 0.64 9.81
C ARG A 59 -7.74 -0.26 11.03
N GLY A 60 -6.73 -1.13 11.09
CA GLY A 60 -6.51 -2.04 12.22
C GLY A 60 -6.02 -1.34 13.48
N CYS A 61 -5.08 -0.41 13.38
CA CYS A 61 -4.50 0.24 14.53
C CYS A 61 -5.39 1.32 15.16
N LEU A 62 -6.18 2.02 14.37
CA LEU A 62 -6.93 3.19 14.85
C LEU A 62 -8.45 3.00 14.73
N LEU A 63 -9.00 2.61 13.58
CA LEU A 63 -10.44 2.57 13.38
C LEU A 63 -11.09 1.42 14.19
N ILE A 64 -10.59 0.20 14.08
CA ILE A 64 -11.09 -0.97 14.81
C ILE A 64 -10.92 -0.79 16.33
N THR A 65 -9.93 -0.02 16.75
CA THR A 65 -9.70 0.29 18.16
C THR A 65 -10.40 1.58 18.65
N ASN A 66 -11.32 2.13 17.85
CA ASN A 66 -12.12 3.33 18.14
C ASN A 66 -11.30 4.61 18.40
N ARG A 67 -10.10 4.71 17.81
CA ARG A 67 -9.24 5.91 17.86
C ARG A 67 -9.53 6.83 16.69
N PHE A 68 -10.78 7.24 16.54
CA PHE A 68 -11.25 8.02 15.39
C PHE A 68 -10.63 9.42 15.33
N ALA A 69 -10.40 10.07 16.45
CA ALA A 69 -9.78 11.39 16.50
C ALA A 69 -8.32 11.34 15.97
N GLU A 70 -7.57 10.33 16.41
CA GLU A 70 -6.19 10.13 15.97
C GLU A 70 -6.11 9.73 14.49
N ALA A 71 -7.05 8.94 14.02
CA ALA A 71 -7.16 8.59 12.60
C ALA A 71 -7.45 9.84 11.75
N ARG A 72 -8.43 10.65 12.18
CA ARG A 72 -8.78 11.91 11.55
C ARG A 72 -7.60 12.85 11.42
N ASP A 73 -6.93 13.12 12.53
CA ASP A 73 -5.79 14.04 12.55
C ASP A 73 -4.63 13.50 11.68
N THR A 74 -4.38 12.18 11.70
CA THR A 74 -3.39 11.54 10.82
C THR A 74 -3.73 11.75 9.35
N LEU A 75 -4.98 11.54 8.94
CA LEU A 75 -5.43 11.75 7.56
C LEU A 75 -5.27 13.21 7.13
N LEU A 76 -5.65 14.17 8.01
CA LEU A 76 -5.55 15.60 7.71
C LEU A 76 -4.08 16.07 7.60
N VAL A 77 -3.18 15.52 8.41
CA VAL A 77 -1.73 15.77 8.30
C VAL A 77 -1.22 15.41 6.91
N TYR A 78 -1.49 14.19 6.46
CA TYR A 78 -1.06 13.76 5.13
C TYR A 78 -1.79 14.48 4.00
N ALA A 79 -3.07 14.77 4.18
CA ALA A 79 -3.85 15.56 3.23
C ALA A 79 -3.22 16.92 2.96
N SER A 80 -2.71 17.61 4.00
CA SER A 80 -2.12 18.94 3.89
C SER A 80 -0.84 18.99 3.04
N VAL A 81 -0.18 17.87 2.83
CA VAL A 81 1.08 17.77 2.07
C VAL A 81 0.94 17.03 0.75
N VAL A 82 -0.28 16.74 0.29
CA VAL A 82 -0.51 16.19 -1.04
C VAL A 82 0.02 17.15 -2.10
N ARG A 83 0.84 16.65 -3.03
CA ARG A 83 1.43 17.41 -4.13
C ARG A 83 1.51 16.58 -5.40
N HIS A 84 1.43 17.18 -6.57
CA HIS A 84 1.44 16.49 -7.87
C HIS A 84 0.33 15.43 -8.03
N GLY A 85 -0.72 15.48 -7.23
CA GLY A 85 -1.72 14.41 -7.15
C GLY A 85 -1.26 13.17 -6.39
N LEU A 86 -0.15 13.24 -5.64
CA LEU A 86 0.43 12.16 -4.88
C LEU A 86 0.47 12.48 -3.38
N CYS A 87 0.21 11.47 -2.56
CA CYS A 87 0.47 11.48 -1.13
C CYS A 87 1.91 10.97 -0.88
N PRO A 88 2.71 11.64 -0.05
CA PRO A 88 4.09 11.21 0.17
C PRO A 88 4.15 9.89 0.93
N ASN A 89 5.14 9.05 0.60
CA ASN A 89 5.45 7.88 1.42
C ASN A 89 6.32 8.25 2.62
N LEU A 90 7.46 8.92 2.42
CA LEU A 90 8.26 9.42 3.52
C LEU A 90 7.76 10.82 3.93
N LEU A 91 7.49 11.00 5.23
CA LEU A 91 7.01 12.26 5.79
C LEU A 91 7.76 12.55 7.10
N ASP A 92 9.00 13.02 6.99
CA ASP A 92 9.80 13.42 8.15
C ASP A 92 9.16 14.61 8.89
N ALA A 93 8.36 14.33 9.92
CA ALA A 93 7.68 15.30 10.75
C ALA A 93 6.98 16.41 9.93
N ALA A 94 6.45 16.09 8.76
CA ALA A 94 5.86 16.98 7.75
C ALA A 94 6.84 18.03 7.16
N ARG A 95 8.15 17.80 7.27
CA ARG A 95 9.17 18.77 6.81
C ARG A 95 9.69 18.49 5.41
N GLN A 96 9.95 17.21 5.11
CA GLN A 96 10.56 16.78 3.85
C GLN A 96 9.77 15.63 3.23
N PRO A 97 8.57 15.89 2.69
CA PRO A 97 7.79 14.87 2.04
C PRO A 97 8.48 14.42 0.74
N ARG A 98 8.51 13.11 0.49
CA ARG A 98 9.04 12.51 -0.73
C ARG A 98 7.93 11.84 -1.54
N TYR A 99 7.82 12.17 -2.84
CA TYR A 99 6.71 11.79 -3.73
C TYR A 99 7.10 10.73 -4.77
N ASN A 100 8.04 9.84 -4.45
CA ASN A 100 8.49 8.79 -5.35
C ASN A 100 7.61 7.52 -5.35
N ALA A 101 6.76 7.33 -4.32
CA ALA A 101 5.85 6.21 -4.21
C ALA A 101 4.51 6.53 -4.86
N ARG A 102 4.08 5.70 -5.82
CA ARG A 102 2.81 5.85 -6.52
C ARG A 102 1.65 5.09 -5.87
N ASP A 103 1.94 4.14 -4.99
CA ASP A 103 0.93 3.34 -4.28
C ASP A 103 0.43 3.97 -2.99
N ALA A 104 1.26 4.75 -2.27
CA ALA A 104 0.87 5.40 -1.02
C ALA A 104 -0.40 6.23 -1.16
N THR A 105 -0.59 6.90 -2.30
CA THR A 105 -1.78 7.69 -2.60
C THR A 105 -3.07 6.87 -2.60
N TRP A 106 -3.03 5.66 -3.13
CA TRP A 106 -4.21 4.80 -3.22
C TRP A 106 -4.57 4.19 -1.88
N PHE A 107 -3.58 3.81 -1.07
CA PHE A 107 -3.81 3.43 0.33
C PHE A 107 -4.34 4.60 1.16
N PHE A 108 -3.89 5.85 0.87
CA PHE A 108 -4.45 7.05 1.51
C PHE A 108 -5.93 7.23 1.19
N LEU A 109 -6.32 7.10 -0.08
CA LEU A 109 -7.72 7.21 -0.49
C LEU A 109 -8.58 6.09 0.11
N GLN A 110 -8.07 4.87 0.19
CA GLN A 110 -8.73 3.76 0.87
C GLN A 110 -8.89 4.05 2.37
N ALA A 111 -7.87 4.61 3.02
CA ALA A 111 -7.95 4.97 4.44
C ALA A 111 -8.97 6.10 4.71
N ILE A 112 -9.14 7.05 3.78
CA ILE A 112 -10.23 8.05 3.85
C ILE A 112 -11.59 7.37 3.74
N GLN A 113 -11.76 6.48 2.77
CA GLN A 113 -13.00 5.71 2.60
C GLN A 113 -13.33 4.94 3.89
N ASP A 114 -12.37 4.16 4.41
CA ASP A 114 -12.52 3.39 5.65
C ASP A 114 -12.90 4.29 6.84
N TYR A 115 -12.29 5.48 6.94
CA TYR A 115 -12.63 6.45 7.98
C TYR A 115 -14.08 6.95 7.86
N VAL A 116 -14.49 7.31 6.66
CA VAL A 116 -15.86 7.78 6.40
C VAL A 116 -16.90 6.68 6.72
N GLU A 117 -16.59 5.42 6.37
CA GLU A 117 -17.50 4.29 6.59
C GLU A 117 -17.58 3.85 8.06
N MET A 118 -16.49 3.98 8.83
CA MET A 118 -16.40 3.44 10.19
C MET A 118 -16.53 4.48 11.28
N SER A 119 -16.21 5.76 11.02
CA SER A 119 -16.22 6.78 12.06
C SER A 119 -17.62 7.36 12.30
N PRO A 120 -17.92 7.85 13.52
CA PRO A 120 -19.15 8.56 13.81
C PRO A 120 -19.31 9.86 12.99
N GLU A 121 -18.22 10.45 12.49
CA GLU A 121 -18.23 11.65 11.66
C GLU A 121 -18.85 11.37 10.28
N GLY A 122 -18.62 10.18 9.73
CA GLY A 122 -19.20 9.74 8.48
C GLY A 122 -18.89 10.68 7.32
N LEU A 123 -19.87 10.88 6.44
CA LEU A 123 -19.76 11.74 5.25
C LEU A 123 -19.46 13.21 5.56
N THR A 124 -19.68 13.69 6.79
CA THR A 124 -19.35 15.08 7.14
C THR A 124 -17.86 15.36 7.06
N PHE A 125 -17.01 14.33 7.19
CA PHE A 125 -15.57 14.44 6.97
C PHE A 125 -15.22 14.94 5.56
N MET A 126 -16.05 14.67 4.55
CA MET A 126 -15.82 15.09 3.17
C MET A 126 -15.80 16.63 3.00
N SER A 127 -16.52 17.35 3.87
CA SER A 127 -16.54 18.81 3.90
C SER A 127 -15.45 19.43 4.77
N GLN A 128 -14.66 18.63 5.48
CA GLN A 128 -13.56 19.13 6.30
C GLN A 128 -12.54 19.87 5.44
N THR A 129 -12.21 21.10 5.86
CA THR A 129 -11.20 21.92 5.17
C THR A 129 -9.80 21.47 5.53
N VAL A 130 -8.99 21.26 4.51
CA VAL A 130 -7.55 21.03 4.58
C VAL A 130 -6.84 22.17 3.86
N VAL A 131 -5.77 22.71 4.45
CA VAL A 131 -4.93 23.70 3.77
C VAL A 131 -3.73 22.98 3.17
N LEU A 132 -3.70 22.88 1.84
CA LEU A 132 -2.56 22.33 1.12
C LEU A 132 -1.37 23.29 1.24
N LYS A 133 -0.19 22.73 1.50
CA LYS A 133 1.04 23.49 1.71
C LYS A 133 2.16 22.95 0.82
N TRP A 134 2.68 23.78 -0.05
CA TRP A 134 3.90 23.48 -0.82
C TRP A 134 4.74 24.73 -1.08
N PRO A 135 6.07 24.60 -1.28
CA PRO A 135 6.90 25.72 -1.64
C PRO A 135 6.51 26.25 -3.02
N VAL A 136 6.42 27.58 -3.16
CA VAL A 136 6.12 28.26 -4.44
C VAL A 136 7.25 28.03 -5.43
N ARG A 137 8.50 27.95 -4.92
CA ARG A 137 9.71 27.73 -5.71
C ARG A 137 10.55 26.62 -5.06
N ASP A 138 11.13 25.76 -5.86
CA ASP A 138 11.91 24.63 -5.33
C ASP A 138 13.15 25.05 -4.54
N TRP A 139 13.69 26.23 -4.81
CA TRP A 139 14.88 26.77 -4.15
C TRP A 139 14.55 27.74 -2.98
N ASP A 140 13.28 28.05 -2.74
CA ASP A 140 12.83 28.92 -1.65
C ASP A 140 11.78 28.21 -0.80
N PRO A 141 12.22 27.44 0.23
CA PRO A 141 11.30 26.66 1.06
C PRO A 141 10.43 27.53 1.99
N ASP A 142 10.82 28.77 2.22
CA ASP A 142 10.11 29.68 3.13
C ASP A 142 8.93 30.38 2.43
N LEU A 143 8.97 30.49 1.10
CA LEU A 143 7.86 30.99 0.32
C LEU A 143 6.87 29.85 0.02
N VAL A 144 5.81 29.81 0.80
CA VAL A 144 4.83 28.69 0.78
C VAL A 144 3.52 29.15 0.15
N HIS A 145 3.02 28.35 -0.80
CA HIS A 145 1.66 28.45 -1.28
C HIS A 145 0.72 27.73 -0.29
N LEU A 146 -0.39 28.40 0.04
CA LEU A 146 -1.43 27.86 0.91
C LEU A 146 -2.75 27.87 0.14
N GLU A 147 -3.34 26.71 -0.04
CA GLU A 147 -4.61 26.56 -0.76
C GLU A 147 -5.60 25.74 0.07
N PRO A 148 -6.70 26.34 0.54
CA PRO A 148 -7.76 25.60 1.23
C PRO A 148 -8.54 24.73 0.22
N LYS A 149 -8.78 23.48 0.60
CA LYS A 149 -9.59 22.51 -0.11
C LYS A 149 -10.47 21.77 0.87
N THR A 150 -11.61 21.29 0.44
CA THR A 150 -12.32 20.26 1.17
C THR A 150 -11.64 18.89 0.94
N VAL A 151 -11.90 17.91 1.80
CA VAL A 151 -11.45 16.52 1.56
C VAL A 151 -12.01 16.00 0.24
N ALA A 152 -13.26 16.32 -0.10
CA ALA A 152 -13.86 15.99 -1.39
C ALA A 152 -13.09 16.59 -2.57
N ASP A 153 -12.72 17.88 -2.50
CA ASP A 153 -11.92 18.53 -3.54
C ASP A 153 -10.50 17.93 -3.65
N LEU A 154 -9.91 17.53 -2.52
CA LEU A 154 -8.61 16.86 -2.50
C LEU A 154 -8.66 15.51 -3.22
N ILE A 155 -9.68 14.69 -2.96
CA ILE A 155 -9.89 13.42 -3.66
C ILE A 155 -10.02 13.67 -5.16
N HIS A 156 -10.85 14.64 -5.56
CA HIS A 156 -10.99 15.02 -6.97
C HIS A 156 -9.66 15.48 -7.57
N LEU A 157 -8.88 16.31 -6.87
CA LEU A 157 -7.57 16.79 -7.32
C LEU A 157 -6.63 15.61 -7.61
N ILE A 158 -6.59 14.61 -6.73
CA ILE A 158 -5.78 13.39 -6.91
C ILE A 158 -6.24 12.62 -8.16
N LEU A 159 -7.52 12.34 -8.29
CA LEU A 159 -8.08 11.61 -9.45
C LEU A 159 -7.87 12.38 -10.75
N GLN A 160 -8.06 13.70 -10.73
CA GLN A 160 -7.84 14.58 -11.89
C GLN A 160 -6.36 14.58 -12.34
N ALA A 161 -5.42 14.61 -11.38
CA ALA A 161 -3.99 14.55 -11.70
C ALA A 161 -3.62 13.21 -12.36
N HIS A 162 -4.14 12.10 -11.86
CA HIS A 162 -3.89 10.79 -12.44
C HIS A 162 -4.53 10.63 -13.83
N ALA A 163 -5.72 11.18 -14.05
CA ALA A 163 -6.38 11.16 -15.35
C ALA A 163 -5.61 11.98 -16.41
N LYS A 164 -5.05 13.12 -16.01
CA LYS A 164 -4.20 13.95 -16.90
C LYS A 164 -2.81 13.37 -17.13
N GLY A 165 -2.37 12.49 -16.23
CA GLY A 165 -1.01 12.01 -16.18
C GLY A 165 -0.12 12.89 -15.30
N ILE A 166 0.78 12.25 -14.58
CA ILE A 166 1.74 12.88 -13.66
C ILE A 166 3.13 12.73 -14.26
N SER A 167 3.89 13.81 -14.33
CA SER A 167 5.27 13.78 -14.80
C SER A 167 6.07 14.89 -14.13
N PHE A 168 7.02 14.51 -13.30
CA PHE A 168 7.94 15.45 -12.67
C PHE A 168 9.24 14.74 -12.27
N ARG A 169 10.27 15.53 -11.99
CA ARG A 169 11.50 15.06 -11.37
C ARG A 169 11.47 15.40 -9.89
N GLU A 170 11.88 14.46 -9.04
CA GLU A 170 11.93 14.70 -7.60
C GLU A 170 12.78 15.94 -7.28
N ARG A 171 12.29 16.75 -6.34
CA ARG A 171 13.02 17.92 -5.85
C ARG A 171 14.33 17.50 -5.20
N ASN A 172 15.40 18.24 -5.46
CA ASN A 172 16.76 17.95 -5.00
C ASN A 172 17.29 16.57 -5.45
N ALA A 173 16.81 16.10 -6.61
CA ALA A 173 17.27 14.85 -7.20
C ALA A 173 18.80 14.76 -7.26
N GLY A 174 19.36 13.69 -6.75
CA GLY A 174 20.79 13.45 -6.69
C GLY A 174 21.21 12.71 -5.42
N PRO A 175 22.51 12.50 -5.20
CA PRO A 175 23.04 11.73 -4.07
C PRO A 175 22.65 12.28 -2.68
N GLY A 176 22.33 13.59 -2.57
CA GLY A 176 21.86 14.18 -1.32
C GLY A 176 20.44 13.78 -0.95
N LEU A 177 19.60 13.41 -1.93
CA LEU A 177 18.26 12.89 -1.70
C LEU A 177 18.29 11.36 -1.51
N ASP A 178 19.03 10.67 -2.39
CA ASP A 178 19.18 9.21 -2.33
C ASP A 178 20.52 8.83 -2.97
N ALA A 179 21.49 8.46 -2.13
CA ALA A 179 22.86 8.14 -2.57
C ALA A 179 22.95 6.83 -3.38
N GLN A 180 21.87 6.05 -3.40
CA GLN A 180 21.84 4.75 -4.07
C GLN A 180 21.18 4.84 -5.45
N MET A 181 20.24 5.78 -5.62
CA MET A 181 19.45 5.89 -6.84
C MET A 181 20.29 6.45 -8.01
N THR A 182 20.03 5.93 -9.21
CA THR A 182 20.56 6.50 -10.45
C THR A 182 19.73 7.70 -10.91
N ASP A 183 20.29 8.51 -11.80
CA ASP A 183 19.67 9.74 -12.29
C ASP A 183 18.22 9.54 -12.80
N LYS A 184 18.00 8.48 -13.60
CA LYS A 184 16.68 8.13 -14.15
C LYS A 184 15.65 7.70 -13.09
N GLY A 185 16.10 7.25 -11.94
CA GLY A 185 15.23 6.82 -10.84
C GLY A 185 14.44 7.96 -10.21
N PHE A 186 14.95 9.20 -10.31
CA PHE A 186 14.29 10.40 -9.78
C PHE A 186 13.14 10.93 -10.65
N ASP A 187 12.93 10.37 -11.83
CA ASP A 187 11.81 10.74 -12.71
C ASP A 187 10.55 9.97 -12.32
N VAL A 188 9.53 10.69 -11.87
CA VAL A 188 8.23 10.13 -11.50
C VAL A 188 7.24 10.35 -12.64
N LYS A 189 6.69 9.25 -13.16
CA LYS A 189 5.71 9.29 -14.23
C LYS A 189 4.56 8.35 -13.92
N VAL A 190 3.33 8.84 -14.14
CA VAL A 190 2.09 8.07 -14.08
C VAL A 190 1.24 8.47 -15.28
N ARG A 191 0.62 7.51 -15.95
CA ARG A 191 -0.28 7.77 -17.08
C ARG A 191 -1.53 6.91 -16.99
N LEU A 192 -2.65 7.46 -17.38
CA LEU A 192 -3.88 6.72 -17.65
C LEU A 192 -3.82 6.14 -19.07
N GLU A 193 -4.15 4.87 -19.22
CA GLU A 193 -4.49 4.28 -20.48
C GLU A 193 -6.03 4.36 -20.62
N GLU A 194 -6.49 5.27 -21.46
CA GLU A 194 -7.91 5.66 -21.51
C GLU A 194 -8.84 4.53 -21.93
N GLY A 195 -8.38 3.65 -22.83
CA GLY A 195 -9.19 2.54 -23.33
C GLY A 195 -9.50 1.47 -22.28
N THR A 196 -8.55 1.17 -21.42
CA THR A 196 -8.68 0.15 -20.36
C THR A 196 -9.03 0.73 -19.00
N GLY A 197 -8.75 2.01 -18.78
CA GLY A 197 -8.86 2.65 -17.48
C GLY A 197 -7.68 2.36 -16.54
N LEU A 198 -6.67 1.61 -16.97
CA LEU A 198 -5.51 1.28 -16.16
C LEU A 198 -4.57 2.47 -15.98
N ILE A 199 -4.00 2.56 -14.77
CA ILE A 199 -2.93 3.51 -14.47
C ILE A 199 -1.58 2.79 -14.53
N TYR A 200 -0.71 3.25 -15.42
CA TYR A 200 0.67 2.80 -15.56
C TYR A 200 1.61 3.78 -14.87
N GLY A 201 2.67 3.30 -14.27
CA GLY A 201 3.66 4.18 -13.67
C GLY A 201 4.96 3.50 -13.32
N GLY A 202 5.92 4.30 -12.88
CA GLY A 202 7.28 3.85 -12.58
C GLY A 202 8.15 3.71 -13.82
N ASN A 203 9.39 3.32 -13.59
CA ASN A 203 10.38 2.92 -14.60
C ASN A 203 11.30 1.84 -14.02
N GLU A 204 12.13 1.21 -14.85
CA GLU A 204 13.05 0.15 -14.42
C GLU A 204 14.16 0.62 -13.45
N TRP A 205 14.23 1.91 -13.11
CA TRP A 205 15.28 2.52 -12.29
C TRP A 205 14.77 3.04 -10.94
N ASN A 206 13.46 2.96 -10.67
CA ASN A 206 12.87 3.38 -9.39
C ASN A 206 11.99 2.31 -8.74
N CYS A 207 11.63 2.56 -7.49
CA CYS A 207 10.81 1.68 -6.66
C CYS A 207 9.55 2.46 -6.24
N GLY A 208 8.52 2.43 -7.08
CA GLY A 208 7.30 3.21 -6.84
C GLY A 208 6.20 2.47 -6.07
N THR A 209 6.42 1.22 -5.64
CA THR A 209 5.47 0.41 -4.87
C THR A 209 6.10 -0.04 -3.55
N TRP A 210 5.35 -0.76 -2.72
CA TRP A 210 5.84 -1.25 -1.43
C TRP A 210 7.04 -2.20 -1.53
N MET A 211 7.24 -2.83 -2.69
CA MET A 211 8.44 -3.63 -2.97
C MET A 211 9.59 -2.72 -3.42
N ASP A 212 10.10 -1.87 -2.53
CA ASP A 212 10.90 -0.69 -2.86
C ASP A 212 12.40 -0.79 -2.53
N LYS A 213 12.95 -2.01 -2.47
CA LYS A 213 14.38 -2.17 -2.19
C LYS A 213 15.25 -1.74 -3.37
N MET A 214 16.02 -0.68 -3.15
CA MET A 214 17.08 -0.23 -4.06
C MET A 214 18.39 -0.92 -3.70
N GLY A 215 19.11 -1.40 -4.70
CA GLY A 215 20.45 -1.96 -4.53
C GLY A 215 21.47 -0.90 -4.13
N SER A 216 22.38 -1.26 -3.22
CA SER A 216 23.39 -0.34 -2.67
C SER A 216 24.83 -0.87 -2.70
N SER A 217 25.06 -2.10 -3.16
CA SER A 217 26.39 -2.70 -3.23
C SER A 217 27.08 -2.43 -4.57
N SER A 218 28.14 -1.63 -4.52
CA SER A 218 29.05 -1.47 -5.68
C SER A 218 29.85 -2.74 -5.94
N LYS A 219 30.24 -3.48 -4.89
CA LYS A 219 30.99 -4.74 -4.97
C LYS A 219 30.20 -5.83 -5.71
N ALA A 220 28.90 -5.96 -5.42
CA ALA A 220 28.03 -6.92 -6.08
C ALA A 220 27.47 -6.40 -7.43
N GLY A 221 27.68 -5.12 -7.77
CA GLY A 221 27.17 -4.51 -9.00
C GLY A 221 25.64 -4.31 -9.03
N ASN A 222 24.99 -4.27 -7.85
CA ASN A 222 23.55 -4.00 -7.77
C ASN A 222 23.21 -2.54 -7.40
N LYS A 223 24.20 -1.68 -7.09
CA LYS A 223 23.96 -0.28 -6.73
C LYS A 223 23.14 0.44 -7.81
N GLY A 224 22.07 1.12 -7.40
CA GLY A 224 21.18 1.85 -8.29
C GLY A 224 20.25 0.99 -9.13
N ARG A 225 20.13 -0.30 -8.80
CA ARG A 225 19.19 -1.22 -9.46
C ARG A 225 18.09 -1.62 -8.50
N PRO A 226 16.81 -1.32 -8.81
CA PRO A 226 15.69 -1.84 -8.05
C PRO A 226 15.66 -3.37 -8.09
N ALA A 227 15.36 -4.01 -6.96
CA ALA A 227 15.11 -5.44 -6.93
C ALA A 227 13.78 -5.79 -7.63
N THR A 228 12.78 -4.96 -7.43
CA THR A 228 11.40 -5.12 -7.89
C THR A 228 10.87 -3.78 -8.40
N PRO A 229 11.25 -3.33 -9.60
CA PRO A 229 10.83 -2.02 -10.12
C PRO A 229 9.31 -1.94 -10.30
N ARG A 230 8.65 -3.03 -10.70
CA ARG A 230 7.20 -3.14 -10.89
C ARG A 230 6.63 -1.96 -11.68
N ASP A 231 7.38 -1.50 -12.68
CA ASP A 231 6.96 -0.48 -13.64
C ASP A 231 5.86 -1.04 -14.55
N GLY A 232 4.73 -0.35 -14.60
CA GLY A 232 3.52 -0.81 -15.27
C GLY A 232 2.27 -0.54 -14.44
N ALA A 233 1.19 -1.26 -14.72
CA ALA A 233 -0.04 -1.25 -13.94
C ALA A 233 0.02 -2.36 -12.88
N ALA A 234 0.34 -2.01 -11.64
CA ALA A 234 0.44 -2.93 -10.52
C ALA A 234 -0.96 -3.34 -10.02
N VAL A 235 -1.16 -4.63 -9.78
CA VAL A 235 -2.48 -5.23 -9.51
C VAL A 235 -3.16 -4.62 -8.28
N GLU A 236 -2.43 -4.39 -7.18
CA GLU A 236 -2.96 -3.78 -5.97
C GLU A 236 -3.36 -2.32 -6.18
N ILE A 237 -2.61 -1.57 -6.99
CA ILE A 237 -2.95 -0.18 -7.33
C ILE A 237 -4.24 -0.15 -8.15
N VAL A 238 -4.42 -1.09 -9.09
CA VAL A 238 -5.67 -1.20 -9.88
C VAL A 238 -6.85 -1.54 -8.98
N GLY A 239 -6.69 -2.45 -8.02
CA GLY A 239 -7.74 -2.78 -7.03
C GLY A 239 -8.13 -1.58 -6.18
N LEU A 240 -7.16 -0.85 -5.63
CA LEU A 240 -7.39 0.34 -4.82
C LEU A 240 -8.03 1.49 -5.63
N LEU A 241 -7.60 1.70 -6.88
CA LEU A 241 -8.23 2.64 -7.80
C LEU A 241 -9.70 2.27 -8.05
N LYS A 242 -9.99 1.00 -8.34
CA LYS A 242 -11.36 0.50 -8.53
C LYS A 242 -12.22 0.76 -7.29
N SER A 243 -11.71 0.45 -6.10
CA SER A 243 -12.40 0.72 -4.82
C SER A 243 -12.73 2.21 -4.68
N THR A 244 -11.76 3.09 -4.93
CA THR A 244 -11.95 4.54 -4.88
C THR A 244 -13.00 5.03 -5.89
N LEU A 245 -12.91 4.59 -7.15
CA LEU A 245 -13.84 5.04 -8.19
C LEU A 245 -15.27 4.58 -7.93
N ARG A 246 -15.46 3.31 -7.53
CA ARG A 246 -16.76 2.78 -7.10
C ARG A 246 -17.35 3.60 -5.97
N TRP A 247 -16.55 3.91 -4.95
CA TRP A 247 -16.97 4.68 -3.78
C TRP A 247 -17.42 6.09 -4.18
N VAL A 248 -16.56 6.88 -4.85
CA VAL A 248 -16.90 8.27 -5.20
C VAL A 248 -18.04 8.36 -6.23
N ALA A 249 -18.17 7.37 -7.13
CA ALA A 249 -19.29 7.30 -8.08
C ALA A 249 -20.63 6.99 -7.40
N GLY A 250 -20.60 6.36 -6.23
CA GLY A 250 -21.78 6.02 -5.42
C GLY A 250 -22.21 7.12 -4.45
N LEU A 251 -21.37 8.12 -4.18
CA LEU A 251 -21.69 9.21 -3.26
C LEU A 251 -22.70 10.19 -3.87
N ASP A 252 -23.56 10.77 -3.01
CA ASP A 252 -24.44 11.85 -3.42
C ASP A 252 -23.64 13.15 -3.70
N ARG A 253 -24.23 14.04 -4.50
CA ARG A 253 -23.58 15.30 -4.93
C ARG A 253 -23.39 16.31 -3.79
N GLY A 254 -24.05 16.16 -2.67
CA GLY A 254 -23.84 16.99 -1.47
C GLY A 254 -22.52 16.61 -0.78
N ALA A 255 -22.21 15.32 -0.72
CA ALA A 255 -20.96 14.83 -0.13
C ALA A 255 -19.77 14.90 -1.10
N PHE A 256 -20.00 14.63 -2.40
CA PHE A 256 -18.95 14.66 -3.42
C PHE A 256 -19.45 15.34 -4.70
N PRO A 257 -19.22 16.67 -4.88
CA PRO A 257 -19.81 17.46 -5.96
C PRO A 257 -19.24 17.15 -7.36
N HIS A 258 -18.12 16.47 -7.45
CA HIS A 258 -17.42 16.17 -8.70
C HIS A 258 -18.00 14.94 -9.40
N ALA A 259 -18.17 15.00 -10.72
CA ALA A 259 -18.76 13.91 -11.53
C ALA A 259 -17.74 13.19 -12.40
N ALA A 260 -16.73 13.91 -12.85
CA ALA A 260 -15.83 13.49 -13.89
C ALA A 260 -14.48 14.16 -13.75
N VAL A 261 -13.52 13.63 -14.49
CA VAL A 261 -12.19 14.20 -14.69
C VAL A 261 -11.96 14.48 -16.17
N THR A 262 -10.96 15.32 -16.47
CA THR A 262 -10.48 15.54 -17.83
C THR A 262 -9.22 14.72 -18.04
N THR A 263 -9.17 13.90 -19.08
CA THR A 263 -8.01 13.05 -19.41
C THR A 263 -6.89 13.84 -20.10
N SER A 264 -5.78 13.18 -20.39
CA SER A 264 -4.66 13.79 -21.13
C SER A 264 -5.03 14.16 -22.57
N SER A 265 -5.98 13.45 -23.17
CA SER A 265 -6.51 13.76 -24.53
C SER A 265 -7.47 14.97 -24.53
N GLY A 266 -7.88 15.46 -23.36
CA GLY A 266 -8.89 16.50 -23.20
C GLY A 266 -10.32 15.97 -23.12
N ALA A 267 -10.52 14.66 -23.19
CA ALA A 267 -11.84 14.04 -23.07
C ALA A 267 -12.32 14.08 -21.60
N GLU A 268 -13.63 14.26 -21.43
CA GLU A 268 -14.27 14.07 -20.13
C GLU A 268 -14.47 12.58 -19.88
N LEU A 269 -14.11 12.13 -18.65
CA LEU A 269 -14.26 10.76 -18.19
C LEU A 269 -14.98 10.78 -16.83
N SER A 270 -16.23 10.32 -16.78
CA SER A 270 -16.94 10.20 -15.52
C SER A 270 -16.33 9.10 -14.65
N TYR A 271 -16.41 9.24 -13.31
CA TYR A 271 -15.92 8.19 -12.39
C TYR A 271 -16.61 6.85 -12.63
N LYS A 272 -17.91 6.86 -12.93
CA LYS A 272 -18.66 5.65 -13.24
C LYS A 272 -18.17 4.99 -14.54
N GLU A 273 -17.83 5.77 -15.55
CA GLU A 273 -17.28 5.24 -16.79
C GLU A 273 -15.86 4.70 -16.60
N TRP A 274 -15.02 5.41 -15.83
CA TRP A 274 -13.67 4.94 -15.50
C TRP A 274 -13.73 3.62 -14.72
N ASP A 275 -14.58 3.53 -13.71
CA ASP A 275 -14.88 2.31 -12.95
C ASP A 275 -15.31 1.15 -13.88
N ALA A 276 -16.23 1.40 -14.81
CA ALA A 276 -16.70 0.40 -15.77
C ALA A 276 -15.62 -0.07 -16.74
N ARG A 277 -14.71 0.80 -17.18
CA ARG A 277 -13.57 0.43 -18.03
C ARG A 277 -12.63 -0.53 -17.29
N LEU A 278 -12.31 -0.27 -16.02
CA LEU A 278 -11.52 -1.18 -15.20
C LEU A 278 -12.22 -2.53 -15.07
N GLN A 279 -13.50 -2.54 -14.72
CA GLN A 279 -14.29 -3.77 -14.57
C GLN A 279 -14.28 -4.63 -15.84
N HIS A 280 -14.46 -4.01 -16.99
CA HIS A 280 -14.50 -4.72 -18.27
C HIS A 280 -13.15 -5.31 -18.68
N ASN A 281 -12.04 -4.64 -18.34
CA ASN A 281 -10.72 -5.01 -18.86
C ASN A 281 -9.88 -5.84 -17.90
N PHE A 282 -10.19 -5.84 -16.58
CA PHE A 282 -9.31 -6.41 -15.56
C PHE A 282 -9.01 -7.89 -15.79
N GLU A 283 -10.05 -8.74 -15.84
CA GLU A 283 -9.87 -10.19 -16.03
C GLU A 283 -9.07 -10.51 -17.30
N ARG A 284 -9.41 -9.87 -18.41
CA ARG A 284 -8.73 -10.08 -19.69
C ARG A 284 -7.24 -9.75 -19.66
N LEU A 285 -6.83 -8.77 -18.85
CA LEU A 285 -5.46 -8.28 -18.83
C LEU A 285 -4.61 -8.97 -17.74
N PHE A 286 -5.20 -9.31 -16.61
CA PHE A 286 -4.48 -9.85 -15.47
C PHE A 286 -4.56 -11.37 -15.32
N TRP A 287 -5.63 -12.01 -15.73
CA TRP A 287 -5.77 -13.47 -15.61
C TRP A 287 -4.85 -14.22 -16.55
N VAL A 288 -4.09 -15.19 -16.06
CA VAL A 288 -3.25 -16.11 -16.84
C VAL A 288 -3.99 -17.45 -16.95
N ALA A 289 -4.67 -17.61 -18.09
CA ALA A 289 -5.52 -18.78 -18.36
C ALA A 289 -4.71 -20.08 -18.57
N PRO A 290 -5.33 -21.25 -18.44
CA PRO A 290 -4.65 -22.55 -18.63
C PRO A 290 -3.98 -22.70 -20.00
N ASP A 291 -4.54 -22.12 -21.03
CA ASP A 291 -4.10 -22.20 -22.44
C ASP A 291 -3.31 -20.95 -22.91
N GLU A 292 -3.10 -19.96 -22.01
CA GLU A 292 -2.36 -18.74 -22.36
C GLU A 292 -0.89 -19.07 -22.69
N LYS A 293 -0.38 -18.49 -23.77
CA LYS A 293 1.05 -18.51 -24.09
C LYS A 293 1.77 -17.44 -23.27
N ALA A 294 2.36 -17.87 -22.16
CA ALA A 294 3.07 -17.01 -21.21
C ALA A 294 4.54 -17.42 -21.05
N PRO A 295 5.42 -16.51 -20.65
CA PRO A 295 6.85 -16.79 -20.44
C PRO A 295 7.15 -17.66 -19.21
N THR A 296 6.14 -18.05 -18.47
CA THR A 296 6.21 -18.96 -17.30
C THR A 296 5.38 -20.20 -17.54
N PRO A 297 5.73 -21.36 -16.94
CA PRO A 297 4.87 -22.55 -16.95
C PRO A 297 3.64 -22.42 -16.03
N LEU A 298 3.64 -21.44 -15.12
CA LEU A 298 2.56 -21.24 -14.14
C LEU A 298 1.28 -20.75 -14.85
N ARG A 299 0.14 -21.25 -14.39
CA ARG A 299 -1.20 -20.93 -14.89
C ARG A 299 -2.19 -20.78 -13.74
N ASN A 300 -3.37 -20.27 -14.04
CA ASN A 300 -4.46 -20.09 -13.07
C ASN A 300 -4.09 -19.12 -11.93
N PHE A 301 -3.49 -18.00 -12.28
CA PHE A 301 -3.14 -16.94 -11.35
C PHE A 301 -3.33 -15.57 -11.99
N TYR A 302 -3.26 -14.50 -11.20
CA TYR A 302 -3.29 -13.12 -11.67
C TYR A 302 -1.88 -12.57 -11.77
N LYS A 303 -1.58 -11.89 -12.89
CA LYS A 303 -0.33 -11.17 -13.11
C LYS A 303 -0.10 -10.17 -11.98
N ASP A 304 1.14 -10.03 -11.56
CA ASP A 304 1.53 -9.03 -10.59
C ASP A 304 1.45 -7.60 -11.15
N ILE A 305 1.78 -7.46 -12.44
CA ILE A 305 1.79 -6.21 -13.18
C ILE A 305 1.24 -6.47 -14.58
N VAL A 306 0.81 -5.42 -15.26
CA VAL A 306 0.55 -5.42 -16.70
C VAL A 306 1.41 -4.35 -17.35
N GLY A 307 2.23 -4.77 -18.32
CA GLY A 307 3.04 -3.87 -19.15
C GLY A 307 4.31 -3.36 -18.49
N ALA A 308 4.99 -4.19 -17.70
CA ALA A 308 6.34 -3.91 -17.24
C ALA A 308 7.33 -3.81 -18.42
N THR A 309 8.38 -3.01 -18.26
CA THR A 309 9.48 -2.92 -19.25
C THR A 309 10.07 -4.29 -19.55
N ARG A 310 10.15 -5.16 -18.55
CA ARG A 310 10.53 -6.57 -18.69
C ARG A 310 9.30 -7.43 -18.54
N ASN A 311 8.70 -7.84 -19.65
CA ASN A 311 7.39 -8.50 -19.67
C ASN A 311 7.30 -9.78 -18.82
N TRP A 312 8.40 -10.49 -18.55
CA TRP A 312 8.40 -11.66 -17.67
C TRP A 312 8.04 -11.31 -16.23
N GLN A 313 8.28 -10.07 -15.78
CA GLN A 313 7.90 -9.59 -14.46
C GLN A 313 6.39 -9.48 -14.28
N ASP A 314 5.64 -9.33 -15.36
CA ASP A 314 4.17 -9.37 -15.31
C ASP A 314 3.66 -10.70 -14.74
N TYR A 315 4.36 -11.80 -15.08
CA TYR A 315 3.96 -13.17 -14.81
C TYR A 315 4.57 -13.80 -13.54
N GLN A 316 5.15 -12.99 -12.67
CA GLN A 316 5.61 -13.49 -11.37
C GLN A 316 4.45 -13.65 -10.40
N LEU A 317 4.37 -14.80 -9.73
CA LEU A 317 3.40 -15.00 -8.65
C LEU A 317 3.92 -14.32 -7.37
N ARG A 318 3.19 -13.29 -6.94
CA ARG A 318 3.50 -12.44 -5.79
C ARG A 318 2.24 -12.19 -4.93
N PRO A 319 2.37 -11.78 -3.64
CA PRO A 319 1.25 -11.66 -2.72
C PRO A 319 0.42 -10.37 -2.92
N ASN A 320 0.40 -9.77 -4.10
CA ASN A 320 -0.21 -8.46 -4.33
C ASN A 320 -1.67 -8.53 -4.80
N PHE A 321 -2.06 -9.54 -5.60
CA PHE A 321 -3.44 -9.66 -6.07
C PHE A 321 -4.48 -9.89 -4.95
N PRO A 322 -4.16 -10.53 -3.80
CA PRO A 322 -5.10 -10.61 -2.69
C PRO A 322 -5.45 -9.24 -2.08
N ILE A 323 -4.56 -8.25 -2.20
CA ILE A 323 -4.87 -6.86 -1.78
C ILE A 323 -5.99 -6.31 -2.64
N ALA A 324 -5.86 -6.44 -3.97
CA ALA A 324 -6.91 -6.03 -4.91
C ALA A 324 -8.22 -6.79 -4.67
N MET A 325 -8.15 -8.11 -4.41
CA MET A 325 -9.33 -8.93 -4.09
C MET A 325 -10.06 -8.45 -2.84
N ALA A 326 -9.33 -8.03 -1.80
CA ALA A 326 -9.93 -7.60 -0.55
C ALA A 326 -10.64 -6.24 -0.65
N VAL A 327 -10.16 -5.33 -1.51
CA VAL A 327 -10.73 -3.97 -1.64
C VAL A 327 -11.71 -3.83 -2.82
N ALA A 328 -11.55 -4.67 -3.86
CA ALA A 328 -12.37 -4.63 -5.07
C ALA A 328 -12.66 -6.07 -5.59
N PRO A 329 -13.36 -6.91 -4.81
CA PRO A 329 -13.59 -8.31 -5.16
C PRO A 329 -14.38 -8.50 -6.47
N GLU A 330 -15.19 -7.52 -6.84
CA GLU A 330 -15.99 -7.54 -8.07
C GLU A 330 -15.14 -7.54 -9.36
N LEU A 331 -13.86 -7.17 -9.29
CA LEU A 331 -12.93 -7.28 -10.43
C LEU A 331 -12.68 -8.73 -10.84
N PHE A 332 -12.84 -9.67 -9.91
CA PHE A 332 -12.39 -11.05 -10.02
C PHE A 332 -13.56 -12.00 -10.29
N SER A 333 -13.41 -12.83 -11.30
CA SER A 333 -14.32 -13.98 -11.50
C SER A 333 -14.19 -14.91 -10.28
N PRO A 334 -15.29 -15.32 -9.61
CA PRO A 334 -15.22 -16.15 -8.41
C PRO A 334 -14.46 -17.48 -8.64
N GLN A 335 -14.62 -18.08 -9.82
CA GLN A 335 -13.93 -19.32 -10.17
C GLN A 335 -12.41 -19.09 -10.27
N ASN A 336 -11.98 -18.05 -10.99
CA ASN A 336 -10.56 -17.73 -11.17
C ASN A 336 -9.94 -17.26 -9.85
N ALA A 337 -10.66 -16.47 -9.07
CA ALA A 337 -10.22 -16.01 -7.75
C ALA A 337 -9.92 -17.21 -6.81
N ARG A 338 -10.80 -18.20 -6.75
CA ARG A 338 -10.57 -19.41 -5.95
C ARG A 338 -9.35 -20.18 -6.43
N GLN A 339 -9.14 -20.34 -7.73
CA GLN A 339 -7.95 -21.03 -8.26
C GLN A 339 -6.67 -20.27 -7.89
N ALA A 340 -6.65 -18.96 -8.08
CA ALA A 340 -5.49 -18.11 -7.75
C ALA A 340 -5.18 -18.12 -6.25
N LEU A 341 -6.21 -18.04 -5.39
CA LEU A 341 -6.05 -18.09 -3.94
C LEU A 341 -5.55 -19.47 -3.47
N ALA A 342 -6.06 -20.56 -4.03
CA ALA A 342 -5.56 -21.89 -3.74
C ALA A 342 -4.09 -22.05 -4.12
N LEU A 343 -3.69 -21.52 -5.29
CA LEU A 343 -2.29 -21.52 -5.71
C LEU A 343 -1.42 -20.65 -4.80
N ALA A 344 -1.91 -19.47 -4.39
CA ALA A 344 -1.18 -18.63 -3.44
C ALA A 344 -1.06 -19.27 -2.05
N ALA A 345 -2.09 -19.98 -1.59
CA ALA A 345 -2.04 -20.75 -0.34
C ALA A 345 -0.95 -21.84 -0.37
N ASP A 346 -0.82 -22.54 -1.50
CA ASP A 346 0.18 -23.60 -1.70
C ASP A 346 1.61 -23.04 -1.83
N ARG A 347 1.77 -21.92 -2.52
CA ARG A 347 3.09 -21.42 -2.94
C ARG A 347 3.63 -20.29 -2.09
N LEU A 348 2.77 -19.37 -1.61
CA LEU A 348 3.20 -18.14 -0.97
C LEU A 348 2.94 -18.11 0.53
N VAL A 349 1.87 -18.76 1.01
CA VAL A 349 1.54 -18.71 2.44
C VAL A 349 2.54 -19.53 3.23
N GLY A 350 3.34 -18.84 4.03
CA GLY A 350 4.29 -19.42 4.94
C GLY A 350 3.78 -19.46 6.39
N PRO A 351 4.65 -19.76 7.34
CA PRO A 351 4.27 -19.89 8.74
C PRO A 351 3.71 -18.65 9.41
N LEU A 352 4.15 -17.44 9.00
CA LEU A 352 3.76 -16.17 9.62
C LEU A 352 3.34 -15.10 8.61
N GLY A 353 3.66 -15.28 7.32
CA GLY A 353 3.39 -14.30 6.30
C GLY A 353 3.22 -14.92 4.93
N MET A 354 3.48 -14.14 3.91
CA MET A 354 3.49 -14.59 2.53
C MET A 354 4.84 -14.34 1.89
N CYS A 355 5.39 -15.35 1.23
CA CYS A 355 6.57 -15.19 0.38
C CYS A 355 6.33 -14.09 -0.65
N THR A 356 7.29 -13.19 -0.80
CA THR A 356 7.18 -12.04 -1.71
C THR A 356 7.41 -12.41 -3.18
N LEU A 357 7.86 -13.63 -3.42
CA LEU A 357 8.02 -14.26 -4.73
C LEU A 357 7.82 -15.77 -4.59
N ASP A 358 7.24 -16.41 -5.63
CA ASP A 358 7.10 -17.86 -5.67
C ASP A 358 8.47 -18.55 -5.46
N PRO A 359 8.59 -19.51 -4.51
CA PRO A 359 9.83 -20.24 -4.26
C PRO A 359 10.41 -20.99 -5.47
N PHE A 360 9.63 -21.21 -6.53
CA PHE A 360 10.10 -21.85 -7.76
C PHE A 360 10.66 -20.88 -8.80
N GLU A 361 10.61 -19.57 -8.54
CA GLU A 361 11.24 -18.57 -9.40
C GLU A 361 12.76 -18.56 -9.23
N ALA A 362 13.49 -18.32 -10.34
CA ALA A 362 14.94 -18.32 -10.33
C ALA A 362 15.54 -17.21 -9.44
N GLU A 363 14.83 -16.10 -9.32
CA GLU A 363 15.21 -14.94 -8.51
C GLU A 363 14.87 -15.10 -7.02
N TYR A 364 14.17 -16.16 -6.62
CA TYR A 364 13.79 -16.39 -5.23
C TYR A 364 15.00 -16.52 -4.30
N ARG A 365 15.01 -15.74 -3.22
CA ARG A 365 16.00 -15.77 -2.13
C ARG A 365 15.27 -15.55 -0.81
N GLY A 366 14.90 -16.65 -0.14
CA GLY A 366 14.00 -16.65 1.00
C GLY A 366 14.56 -16.07 2.31
N ASP A 367 15.88 -15.97 2.46
CA ASP A 367 16.51 -15.50 3.68
C ASP A 367 17.10 -14.10 3.50
N TYR A 368 16.67 -13.18 4.37
CA TYR A 368 17.05 -11.76 4.31
C TYR A 368 18.18 -11.41 5.26
N ARG A 369 19.21 -10.75 4.73
CA ARG A 369 20.31 -10.17 5.51
C ARG A 369 20.70 -8.81 4.96
N ASN A 370 20.42 -7.76 5.73
CA ASN A 370 20.78 -6.39 5.29
C ASN A 370 22.27 -6.09 5.36
N ASP A 371 23.04 -6.85 6.16
CA ASP A 371 24.49 -6.73 6.35
C ASP A 371 25.31 -7.64 5.43
N ASP A 372 24.70 -8.32 4.46
CA ASP A 372 25.40 -9.16 3.51
C ASP A 372 26.32 -8.32 2.62
N ASP A 373 27.63 -8.43 2.78
CA ASP A 373 28.66 -7.77 1.97
C ASP A 373 29.31 -8.74 0.97
N SER A 374 28.55 -9.70 0.45
CA SER A 374 29.03 -10.61 -0.59
C SER A 374 29.10 -9.95 -1.97
N ALA A 375 29.67 -10.68 -2.92
CA ALA A 375 29.63 -10.30 -4.34
C ALA A 375 28.39 -10.82 -5.07
N ASP A 376 27.49 -11.51 -4.37
CA ASP A 376 26.24 -11.99 -4.96
C ASP A 376 25.23 -10.84 -5.08
N LYS A 377 25.00 -10.40 -6.32
CA LYS A 377 24.08 -9.30 -6.62
C LYS A 377 22.65 -9.55 -6.16
N SER A 378 22.25 -10.82 -5.98
CA SER A 378 20.87 -11.19 -5.64
C SER A 378 20.53 -11.05 -4.15
N VAL A 379 21.55 -10.92 -3.27
CA VAL A 379 21.37 -10.82 -1.81
C VAL A 379 22.16 -9.67 -1.18
N ALA A 380 23.23 -9.20 -1.82
CA ALA A 380 24.11 -8.18 -1.24
C ALA A 380 23.36 -6.94 -0.78
N HIS A 381 23.63 -6.52 0.47
CA HIS A 381 22.96 -5.44 1.19
C HIS A 381 21.44 -5.62 1.28
N GLY A 382 20.98 -6.87 1.35
CA GLY A 382 19.56 -7.20 1.47
C GLY A 382 18.76 -6.88 0.21
N TRP A 383 19.36 -6.96 -0.98
CA TRP A 383 18.66 -6.68 -2.24
C TRP A 383 17.41 -7.54 -2.43
N ASN A 384 17.39 -8.75 -1.84
CA ASN A 384 16.27 -9.68 -1.87
C ASN A 384 15.13 -9.38 -0.87
N TYR A 385 15.07 -8.18 -0.31
CA TYR A 385 14.05 -7.78 0.69
C TYR A 385 12.62 -8.14 0.27
N HIS A 386 12.31 -8.04 -1.03
CA HIS A 386 11.02 -8.40 -1.63
C HIS A 386 11.17 -9.47 -2.73
N GLN A 387 12.18 -10.36 -2.60
CA GLN A 387 12.46 -11.42 -3.57
C GLN A 387 12.50 -12.81 -2.90
N GLY A 388 11.64 -13.02 -1.92
CA GLY A 388 11.53 -14.32 -1.26
C GLY A 388 11.05 -14.29 0.18
N PRO A 389 11.61 -13.46 1.09
CA PRO A 389 11.22 -13.47 2.50
C PRO A 389 9.70 -13.34 2.71
N GLU A 390 9.21 -13.94 3.80
CA GLU A 390 7.80 -13.87 4.17
C GLU A 390 7.47 -12.51 4.80
N TRP A 391 6.62 -11.73 4.17
CA TRP A 391 6.08 -10.51 4.75
C TRP A 391 4.73 -10.78 5.40
N VAL A 392 4.54 -10.25 6.63
CA VAL A 392 3.35 -10.59 7.43
C VAL A 392 2.11 -9.83 6.98
N TRP A 393 2.22 -8.53 6.62
CA TRP A 393 1.07 -7.70 6.33
C TRP A 393 0.19 -8.16 5.14
N PRO A 394 0.72 -8.74 4.03
CA PRO A 394 -0.12 -9.19 2.93
C PRO A 394 -1.05 -10.34 3.33
N LEU A 395 -0.66 -11.12 4.36
CA LEU A 395 -1.48 -12.23 4.84
C LEU A 395 -2.86 -11.76 5.31
N GLY A 396 -2.97 -10.59 5.96
CA GLY A 396 -4.28 -10.06 6.38
C GLY A 396 -5.23 -9.85 5.20
N PHE A 397 -4.74 -9.30 4.10
CA PHE A 397 -5.53 -9.16 2.86
C PHE A 397 -5.86 -10.51 2.21
N PHE A 398 -4.90 -11.44 2.22
CA PHE A 398 -5.14 -12.79 1.73
C PHE A 398 -6.28 -13.48 2.52
N LEU A 399 -6.29 -13.37 3.84
CA LEU A 399 -7.33 -13.96 4.69
C LEU A 399 -8.72 -13.34 4.40
N LYS A 400 -8.79 -12.02 4.19
CA LYS A 400 -10.04 -11.33 3.78
C LYS A 400 -10.50 -11.81 2.41
N ALA A 401 -9.59 -11.90 1.43
CA ALA A 401 -9.91 -12.42 0.10
C ALA A 401 -10.36 -13.88 0.15
N TRP A 402 -9.66 -14.72 0.91
CA TRP A 402 -10.04 -16.12 1.12
C TRP A 402 -11.45 -16.24 1.70
N HIS A 403 -11.73 -15.50 2.76
CA HIS A 403 -13.05 -15.49 3.37
C HIS A 403 -14.15 -15.04 2.40
N HIS A 404 -13.89 -14.00 1.60
CA HIS A 404 -14.85 -13.51 0.61
C HIS A 404 -15.20 -14.57 -0.45
N PHE A 405 -14.21 -15.27 -0.99
CA PHE A 405 -14.40 -16.18 -2.12
C PHE A 405 -14.71 -17.63 -1.71
N TYR A 406 -14.34 -18.07 -0.51
CA TYR A 406 -14.59 -19.42 0.01
C TYR A 406 -15.60 -19.48 1.16
N GLY A 407 -15.85 -18.36 1.85
CA GLY A 407 -16.71 -18.34 3.04
C GLY A 407 -18.21 -18.46 2.77
N LYS A 408 -18.64 -18.26 1.52
CA LYS A 408 -20.05 -18.26 1.10
C LYS A 408 -20.38 -19.46 0.21
N ASP A 409 -20.13 -20.67 0.67
CA ASP A 409 -20.66 -21.84 -0.04
C ASP A 409 -22.17 -21.99 0.19
N GLU A 410 -22.89 -22.47 -0.86
CA GLU A 410 -24.36 -22.58 -0.93
C GLU A 410 -25.01 -23.44 0.19
N GLY A 411 -24.23 -23.91 1.16
CA GLY A 411 -24.68 -24.73 2.30
C GLY A 411 -24.63 -24.03 3.67
N GLY A 412 -24.34 -22.73 3.73
CA GLY A 412 -24.25 -22.00 5.03
C GLY A 412 -23.14 -22.56 5.94
N SER A 413 -22.19 -23.29 5.37
CA SER A 413 -21.13 -23.94 6.13
C SER A 413 -19.96 -23.00 6.35
N SER A 414 -19.54 -22.84 7.61
CA SER A 414 -18.33 -22.17 8.07
C SER A 414 -17.00 -22.78 7.53
N ALA A 415 -17.00 -23.40 6.34
CA ALA A 415 -15.84 -24.10 5.79
C ALA A 415 -14.67 -23.13 5.53
N GLY A 416 -14.90 -22.03 4.81
CA GLY A 416 -13.85 -21.04 4.53
C GLY A 416 -13.24 -20.39 5.77
N ARG A 417 -13.95 -20.42 6.88
CA ARG A 417 -13.52 -19.92 8.17
C ARG A 417 -12.60 -20.90 8.92
N ARG A 418 -12.96 -22.18 8.91
CA ARG A 418 -12.15 -23.24 9.54
C ARG A 418 -10.77 -23.32 8.92
N ASP A 419 -10.66 -23.01 7.63
CA ASP A 419 -9.40 -23.06 6.89
C ASP A 419 -8.44 -21.91 7.24
N VAL A 420 -8.95 -20.77 7.79
CA VAL A 420 -8.15 -19.59 8.15
C VAL A 420 -7.40 -19.81 9.48
N PHE A 421 -8.02 -20.44 10.47
CA PHE A 421 -7.43 -20.58 11.81
C PHE A 421 -6.07 -21.29 11.85
N PRO A 422 -5.81 -22.35 11.09
CA PRO A 422 -4.49 -22.98 11.07
C PRO A 422 -3.36 -22.01 10.71
N TRP A 423 -3.60 -21.06 9.81
CA TRP A 423 -2.61 -20.06 9.43
C TRP A 423 -2.33 -19.04 10.54
N LEU A 424 -3.25 -18.87 11.52
CA LEU A 424 -3.12 -17.89 12.60
C LEU A 424 -2.50 -18.46 13.89
N LEU A 425 -2.35 -19.79 14.02
CA LEU A 425 -1.85 -20.42 15.24
C LEU A 425 -0.44 -19.95 15.63
N LYS A 426 0.46 -19.81 14.64
CA LYS A 426 1.84 -19.35 14.89
C LYS A 426 1.91 -17.87 15.28
N HIS A 427 0.99 -17.04 14.78
CA HIS A 427 0.90 -15.63 15.16
C HIS A 427 0.60 -15.45 16.64
N ARG A 428 -0.31 -16.26 17.21
CA ARG A 428 -0.58 -16.24 18.65
C ARG A 428 0.67 -16.59 19.45
N SER A 429 1.37 -17.64 19.06
CA SER A 429 2.63 -18.01 19.71
C SER A 429 3.67 -16.90 19.61
N MET A 430 3.82 -16.26 18.45
CA MET A 430 4.74 -15.13 18.25
C MET A 430 4.39 -13.96 19.16
N LEU A 431 3.12 -13.54 19.20
CA LEU A 431 2.64 -12.47 20.09
C LEU A 431 2.94 -12.72 21.57
N HIS A 432 2.80 -13.99 22.02
CA HIS A 432 3.07 -14.34 23.42
C HIS A 432 4.56 -14.49 23.76
N ASN A 433 5.39 -14.91 22.82
CA ASN A 433 6.80 -15.22 23.06
C ASN A 433 7.75 -14.10 22.63
N SER A 434 7.33 -13.21 21.72
CA SER A 434 8.13 -12.05 21.31
C SER A 434 8.34 -11.09 22.48
N ALA A 435 9.56 -10.58 22.64
CA ALA A 435 9.87 -9.52 23.62
C ALA A 435 9.04 -8.25 23.40
N TRP A 436 8.63 -7.99 22.16
CA TRP A 436 7.80 -6.84 21.78
C TRP A 436 6.29 -7.10 21.91
N ARG A 437 5.87 -8.33 22.23
CA ARG A 437 4.44 -8.70 22.21
C ARG A 437 3.74 -8.26 20.94
N SER A 438 4.42 -8.43 19.80
CA SER A 438 4.02 -7.95 18.49
C SER A 438 4.41 -8.93 17.39
N LEU A 439 4.11 -8.58 16.15
CA LEU A 439 4.46 -9.32 14.96
C LEU A 439 5.58 -8.60 14.20
N PRO A 440 6.54 -9.33 13.63
CA PRO A 440 7.63 -8.75 12.86
C PRO A 440 7.15 -8.19 11.52
N GLU A 441 8.00 -7.42 10.89
CA GLU A 441 7.85 -6.96 9.52
C GLU A 441 7.83 -8.14 8.55
N LEU A 442 8.87 -8.97 8.62
CA LEU A 442 9.07 -10.18 7.83
C LEU A 442 9.76 -11.27 8.64
N THR A 443 9.70 -12.48 8.13
CA THR A 443 10.48 -13.63 8.55
C THR A 443 11.23 -14.23 7.35
N ASN A 444 12.21 -15.10 7.63
CA ASN A 444 12.89 -15.86 6.59
C ASN A 444 12.00 -17.01 6.05
N SER A 445 12.41 -17.65 4.98
CA SER A 445 11.63 -18.62 4.19
C SER A 445 10.93 -19.74 4.97
N THR A 446 11.43 -20.07 6.15
CA THR A 446 10.86 -21.11 7.02
C THR A 446 10.02 -20.54 8.17
N GLY A 447 9.71 -19.25 8.15
CA GLY A 447 9.10 -18.55 9.27
C GLY A 447 10.05 -18.33 10.44
N SER A 448 11.35 -18.54 10.24
CA SER A 448 12.35 -18.27 11.26
C SER A 448 12.52 -16.76 11.46
N VAL A 449 12.83 -16.35 12.70
CA VAL A 449 13.05 -14.95 13.04
C VAL A 449 14.19 -14.38 12.21
N CYS A 450 13.94 -13.24 11.55
CA CYS A 450 14.96 -12.48 10.86
C CYS A 450 15.50 -11.36 11.76
N SER A 451 16.78 -11.47 12.16
CA SER A 451 17.42 -10.46 13.02
C SER A 451 17.66 -9.12 12.32
N HIS A 452 17.55 -9.07 11.01
CA HIS A 452 17.75 -7.88 10.20
C HIS A 452 16.43 -7.17 9.82
N ALA A 453 15.29 -7.72 10.23
CA ALA A 453 13.97 -7.13 10.05
C ALA A 453 13.48 -6.42 11.31
N CYS A 454 12.50 -5.55 11.15
CA CYS A 454 11.86 -4.89 12.29
C CYS A 454 11.05 -5.92 13.11
N PRO A 455 11.34 -6.10 14.42
CA PRO A 455 10.69 -7.13 15.21
C PRO A 455 9.24 -6.83 15.60
N ALA A 456 8.79 -5.59 15.44
CA ALA A 456 7.43 -5.16 15.71
C ALA A 456 6.98 -4.17 14.65
N GLN A 457 6.05 -4.56 13.78
CA GLN A 457 5.61 -3.76 12.65
C GLN A 457 4.11 -3.45 12.72
N ALA A 458 3.75 -2.18 12.55
CA ALA A 458 2.37 -1.70 12.70
C ALA A 458 1.41 -2.38 11.72
N TRP A 459 1.74 -2.39 10.41
CA TRP A 459 0.88 -3.01 9.41
C TRP A 459 0.71 -4.53 9.55
N SER A 460 1.73 -5.24 10.08
CA SER A 460 1.63 -6.67 10.34
C SER A 460 0.55 -7.00 11.38
N VAL A 461 0.51 -6.21 12.45
CA VAL A 461 -0.53 -6.34 13.50
C VAL A 461 -1.89 -5.86 12.98
N ALA A 462 -1.90 -4.74 12.27
CA ALA A 462 -3.11 -4.07 11.82
C ALA A 462 -3.91 -4.91 10.81
N THR A 463 -3.26 -5.45 9.78
CA THR A 463 -3.96 -6.20 8.72
C THR A 463 -4.52 -7.52 9.23
N LEU A 464 -3.83 -8.19 10.16
CA LEU A 464 -4.36 -9.39 10.80
C LEU A 464 -5.51 -9.08 11.76
N LEU A 465 -5.45 -7.96 12.49
CA LEU A 465 -6.57 -7.53 13.32
C LEU A 465 -7.80 -7.19 12.46
N ASP A 466 -7.61 -6.51 11.32
CA ASP A 466 -8.67 -6.21 10.37
C ASP A 466 -9.28 -7.47 9.76
N ALA A 467 -8.45 -8.45 9.39
CA ALA A 467 -8.94 -9.73 8.89
C ALA A 467 -9.81 -10.46 9.93
N LEU A 468 -9.35 -10.56 11.17
CA LEU A 468 -10.11 -11.18 12.25
C LEU A 468 -11.41 -10.42 12.56
N HIS A 469 -11.36 -9.10 12.56
CA HIS A 469 -12.56 -8.28 12.77
C HIS A 469 -13.60 -8.50 11.66
N SER A 470 -13.16 -8.63 10.41
CA SER A 470 -14.06 -8.93 9.28
C SER A 470 -14.69 -10.31 9.40
N LEU A 471 -13.94 -11.31 9.87
CA LEU A 471 -14.44 -12.67 10.12
C LEU A 471 -15.47 -12.72 11.26
N GLU A 472 -15.29 -11.91 12.32
CA GLU A 472 -16.21 -11.83 13.46
C GLU A 472 -17.50 -11.04 13.13
N ALA A 473 -17.40 -10.00 12.30
CA ALA A 473 -18.54 -9.17 11.92
C ALA A 473 -19.59 -9.98 11.13
N ASP A 474 -19.16 -10.89 10.27
CA ASP A 474 -20.07 -11.75 9.50
C ASP A 474 -20.80 -12.78 10.41
N GLU A 475 -20.20 -13.17 11.58
CA GLU A 475 -20.90 -14.02 12.58
C GLU A 475 -22.06 -13.32 13.29
N ALA A 476 -21.91 -12.04 13.53
CA ALA A 476 -22.93 -11.28 14.24
C ALA A 476 -24.17 -10.99 13.36
N LEU A 477 -24.05 -11.21 12.04
CA LEU A 477 -25.13 -11.01 11.05
C LEU A 477 -25.85 -12.32 10.67
N GLU A 478 -25.30 -13.51 11.01
CA GLU A 478 -25.93 -14.83 10.89
C GLU A 478 -26.69 -15.20 12.18
#